data_edd535f3d14d184936624e79bf44eff2
#
_entry.id   edd535f3d14d184936624e79bf44eff2
#
_cell.length_a   1.000
_cell.length_b   1.000
_cell.length_c   1.000
_cell.angle_alpha   90.00
_cell.angle_beta   90.00
_cell.angle_gamma   90.00
#
_symmetry.space_group_name_H-M   'P 1'
#
loop_
_entity.id
_entity.type
_entity.pdbx_description
1 polymer ?
#
loop_
_entity_poly.entity_id
_entity_poly.type
_entity_poly.pdbx_seq_one_letter_code
_entity_poly.pdbx_strand_id
1 'polypeptide(L)'
;MNYNFPIIKHLDDVRPAIEGRDEFIIAERDWGYVVNYMVSMTDTFPPVLEDEYWCPGCKLPIAETEGCGSQRCPEAVNLAAIRRECRGLLFHKDGKIMARRLHKFFNVNERDETQFGVIDFTQPHVILEKLDGSMITPVVTDAGIRWGTKMGITDVSMGAELFVANHPKYEWMARECIKFGLTPIFEWCSRKQRIVIDYPEDRLVLIAIRNNRTGAYEPYNILKMYERDHDIEVVKTYKGTAATMEHLMSETKAAEGLEGYIIRFDDGHMLKVKGEWYLRIHKTKDNLTHEKNVIDLLVNEKMDDVKGFMMDEDRKRVDEFEAVFWDGFARQVESYDKYFGMVLASKLDRKEYALKWMPTIKEQDPFAPQIVFGKFDGKDTWAMMLDMVRKNVGTKTKIDTVRHLWGGAQWNYHFDGDV
;
A
#
# COMPACT_ATOMS: atom_id res chain seq x y z
N MET A 1 -21.81 18.95 -6.78
CA MET A 1 -22.18 17.62 -6.22
C MET A 1 -22.13 17.75 -4.72
N ASN A 2 -23.13 17.28 -3.99
CA ASN A 2 -23.05 17.23 -2.53
C ASN A 2 -22.66 15.82 -2.15
N TYR A 3 -21.42 15.63 -1.69
CA TYR A 3 -20.97 14.35 -1.19
C TYR A 3 -21.65 14.07 0.16
N ASN A 4 -22.58 13.12 0.21
CA ASN A 4 -23.31 12.78 1.41
C ASN A 4 -22.66 11.60 2.12
N PHE A 5 -22.11 11.85 3.32
CA PHE A 5 -21.60 10.77 4.16
C PHE A 5 -22.74 10.01 4.84
N PRO A 6 -22.66 8.67 4.92
CA PRO A 6 -23.68 7.89 5.63
C PRO A 6 -23.62 8.18 7.14
N ILE A 7 -24.76 8.14 7.79
CA ILE A 7 -24.84 8.20 9.26
C ILE A 7 -24.46 6.84 9.82
N ILE A 8 -23.40 6.79 10.63
CA ILE A 8 -22.94 5.58 11.30
C ILE A 8 -22.88 5.86 12.80
N LYS A 9 -23.59 5.05 13.58
CA LYS A 9 -23.66 5.15 15.05
C LYS A 9 -23.19 3.87 15.72
N HIS A 10 -23.38 2.74 15.06
CA HIS A 10 -23.16 1.42 15.61
C HIS A 10 -22.55 0.49 14.55
N LEU A 11 -21.86 -0.56 14.99
CA LEU A 11 -21.28 -1.57 14.11
C LEU A 11 -22.34 -2.25 13.22
N ASP A 12 -23.59 -2.39 13.73
CA ASP A 12 -24.69 -2.98 12.96
C ASP A 12 -25.13 -2.13 11.77
N ASP A 13 -24.86 -0.82 11.78
CA ASP A 13 -25.08 0.05 10.61
C ASP A 13 -24.13 -0.33 9.45
N VAL A 14 -23.00 -0.96 9.75
CA VAL A 14 -21.95 -1.30 8.78
C VAL A 14 -22.06 -2.73 8.26
N ARG A 15 -22.50 -3.67 9.11
CA ARG A 15 -22.57 -5.11 8.77
C ARG A 15 -23.29 -5.39 7.44
N PRO A 16 -24.47 -4.84 7.15
CA PRO A 16 -25.18 -5.11 5.89
C PRO A 16 -24.41 -4.67 4.64
N ALA A 17 -23.54 -3.65 4.77
CA ALA A 17 -22.77 -3.13 3.64
C ALA A 17 -21.63 -4.06 3.22
N ILE A 18 -21.13 -4.91 4.12
CA ILE A 18 -19.96 -5.77 3.92
C ILE A 18 -20.27 -7.26 4.06
N GLU A 19 -21.51 -7.64 4.31
CA GLU A 19 -21.95 -9.03 4.40
C GLU A 19 -21.70 -9.76 3.07
N GLY A 20 -21.10 -10.97 3.16
CA GLY A 20 -20.76 -11.78 1.99
C GLY A 20 -19.61 -11.22 1.12
N ARG A 21 -18.81 -10.28 1.66
CA ARG A 21 -17.69 -9.65 0.95
C ARG A 21 -16.37 -9.92 1.66
N ASP A 22 -15.60 -10.86 1.12
CA ASP A 22 -14.33 -11.35 1.71
C ASP A 22 -13.22 -10.28 1.72
N GLU A 23 -13.35 -9.22 0.92
CA GLU A 23 -12.41 -8.12 0.90
C GLU A 23 -12.49 -7.20 2.13
N PHE A 24 -13.55 -7.33 2.97
CA PHE A 24 -13.68 -6.59 4.22
C PHE A 24 -13.46 -7.48 5.44
N ILE A 25 -12.98 -6.88 6.50
CA ILE A 25 -12.75 -7.55 7.78
C ILE A 25 -13.34 -6.74 8.93
N ILE A 26 -13.97 -7.44 9.87
CA ILE A 26 -14.28 -6.93 11.20
C ILE A 26 -13.32 -7.64 12.16
N ALA A 27 -12.29 -6.94 12.62
CA ALA A 27 -11.31 -7.48 13.55
C ALA A 27 -11.67 -7.08 14.96
N GLU A 28 -11.89 -8.07 15.83
CA GLU A 28 -12.09 -7.88 17.28
C GLU A 28 -10.74 -7.62 17.97
N ARG A 29 -10.77 -6.72 18.95
CA ARG A 29 -9.64 -6.31 19.79
C ARG A 29 -10.11 -6.21 21.24
N ASP A 30 -9.20 -6.24 22.18
CA ASP A 30 -9.51 -6.12 23.62
C ASP A 30 -10.29 -4.84 23.97
N TRP A 31 -10.15 -3.78 23.17
CA TRP A 31 -10.79 -2.49 23.33
C TRP A 31 -12.05 -2.28 22.47
N GLY A 32 -12.36 -3.16 21.50
CA GLY A 32 -13.50 -3.02 20.59
C GLY A 32 -13.28 -3.65 19.22
N TYR A 33 -13.79 -3.01 18.16
CA TYR A 33 -13.73 -3.56 16.80
C TYR A 33 -13.09 -2.59 15.82
N VAL A 34 -12.36 -3.15 14.84
CA VAL A 34 -11.83 -2.42 13.68
C VAL A 34 -12.50 -2.97 12.42
N VAL A 35 -13.13 -2.10 11.64
CA VAL A 35 -13.65 -2.47 10.31
C VAL A 35 -12.74 -1.88 9.25
N ASN A 36 -12.22 -2.74 8.36
CA ASN A 36 -11.31 -2.32 7.31
C ASN A 36 -11.51 -3.15 6.04
N TYR A 37 -11.04 -2.65 4.89
CA TYR A 37 -10.85 -3.46 3.69
C TYR A 37 -9.41 -3.94 3.60
N MET A 38 -9.23 -5.17 3.12
CA MET A 38 -7.91 -5.79 2.92
C MET A 38 -7.44 -5.64 1.47
N VAL A 39 -8.36 -5.77 0.52
CA VAL A 39 -8.10 -5.66 -0.91
C VAL A 39 -9.13 -4.72 -1.54
N SER A 40 -8.75 -4.01 -2.59
CA SER A 40 -9.65 -3.16 -3.38
C SER A 40 -9.80 -3.75 -4.78
N MET A 41 -10.91 -4.41 -5.04
CA MET A 41 -11.31 -4.91 -6.35
C MET A 41 -12.11 -3.83 -7.10
N THR A 42 -12.48 -4.09 -8.34
CA THR A 42 -13.21 -3.13 -9.18
C THR A 42 -14.57 -2.75 -8.58
N ASP A 43 -15.28 -3.72 -7.98
CA ASP A 43 -16.64 -3.58 -7.43
C ASP A 43 -16.69 -3.37 -5.91
N THR A 44 -15.52 -3.37 -5.22
CA THR A 44 -15.45 -3.14 -3.77
C THR A 44 -16.04 -1.78 -3.38
N PHE A 45 -15.74 -0.75 -4.17
CA PHE A 45 -16.18 0.62 -3.94
C PHE A 45 -16.90 1.16 -5.17
N PRO A 46 -18.20 0.86 -5.33
CA PRO A 46 -18.98 1.39 -6.44
C PRO A 46 -19.13 2.93 -6.32
N PRO A 47 -19.48 3.63 -7.41
CA PRO A 47 -19.78 5.05 -7.39
C PRO A 47 -20.85 5.40 -6.34
N VAL A 48 -20.75 6.60 -5.75
CA VAL A 48 -21.69 7.12 -4.74
C VAL A 48 -22.46 8.34 -5.28
N LEU A 49 -22.27 8.66 -6.55
CA LEU A 49 -22.95 9.78 -7.19
C LEU A 49 -24.39 9.38 -7.51
N GLU A 50 -25.34 10.20 -7.08
CA GLU A 50 -26.78 9.92 -7.19
C GLU A 50 -27.26 9.71 -8.64
N ASP A 51 -26.64 10.38 -9.60
CA ASP A 51 -27.08 10.41 -11.01
C ASP A 51 -26.61 9.19 -11.83
N GLU A 52 -25.66 8.41 -11.35
CA GLU A 52 -25.05 7.30 -12.13
C GLU A 52 -25.23 5.92 -11.47
N TYR A 53 -25.94 5.86 -10.35
CA TYR A 53 -26.10 4.62 -9.62
C TYR A 53 -27.25 3.77 -10.17
N TRP A 54 -26.95 2.56 -10.58
CA TRP A 54 -27.95 1.61 -11.08
C TRP A 54 -28.53 0.77 -9.94
N CYS A 55 -29.86 0.74 -9.84
CA CYS A 55 -30.52 -0.14 -8.90
C CYS A 55 -30.20 -1.62 -9.21
N PRO A 56 -29.68 -2.40 -8.27
CA PRO A 56 -29.38 -3.82 -8.48
C PRO A 56 -30.61 -4.65 -8.88
N GLY A 57 -31.82 -4.21 -8.50
CA GLY A 57 -33.08 -4.90 -8.77
C GLY A 57 -33.67 -4.59 -10.13
N CYS A 58 -33.74 -3.31 -10.52
CA CYS A 58 -34.37 -2.90 -11.77
C CYS A 58 -33.40 -2.51 -12.88
N LYS A 59 -32.09 -2.37 -12.57
CA LYS A 59 -31.03 -1.95 -13.50
C LYS A 59 -31.26 -0.57 -14.13
N LEU A 60 -32.06 0.28 -13.49
CA LEU A 60 -32.26 1.68 -13.89
C LEU A 60 -31.42 2.61 -13.01
N PRO A 61 -31.00 3.80 -13.49
CA PRO A 61 -30.40 4.83 -12.68
C PRO A 61 -31.30 5.16 -11.48
N ILE A 62 -30.73 5.44 -10.32
CA ILE A 62 -31.53 5.73 -9.11
C ILE A 62 -32.45 6.92 -9.30
N ALA A 63 -32.03 7.95 -10.06
CA ALA A 63 -32.85 9.09 -10.44
C ALA A 63 -34.14 8.70 -11.21
N GLU A 64 -34.16 7.53 -11.87
CA GLU A 64 -35.27 7.03 -12.67
C GLU A 64 -36.10 5.96 -11.96
N THR A 65 -35.83 5.68 -10.67
CA THR A 65 -36.44 4.54 -9.94
C THR A 65 -37.76 4.88 -9.24
N GLU A 66 -38.33 6.05 -9.44
CA GLU A 66 -39.65 6.43 -8.85
C GLU A 66 -40.78 5.41 -9.13
N GLY A 67 -40.61 4.51 -10.07
CA GLY A 67 -41.55 3.44 -10.39
C GLY A 67 -41.11 2.02 -10.03
N CYS A 68 -39.92 1.83 -9.48
CA CYS A 68 -39.38 0.49 -9.22
C CYS A 68 -40.06 -0.24 -8.05
N GLY A 69 -40.78 0.49 -7.17
CA GLY A 69 -41.41 -0.09 -5.95
C GLY A 69 -40.40 -0.70 -4.97
N SER A 70 -39.10 -0.63 -5.27
CA SER A 70 -38.02 -1.18 -4.48
C SER A 70 -37.55 -0.11 -3.48
N GLN A 71 -37.84 -0.29 -2.21
CA GLN A 71 -37.25 0.48 -1.10
C GLN A 71 -35.72 0.31 -0.99
N ARG A 72 -35.11 -0.49 -1.88
CA ARG A 72 -33.70 -0.85 -1.85
C ARG A 72 -32.77 0.14 -2.57
N CYS A 73 -33.29 1.00 -3.42
CA CYS A 73 -32.43 1.92 -4.18
C CYS A 73 -31.69 2.92 -3.31
N PRO A 74 -32.34 3.64 -2.38
CA PRO A 74 -31.65 4.48 -1.40
C PRO A 74 -30.72 3.69 -0.48
N GLU A 75 -31.11 2.45 -0.12
CA GLU A 75 -30.29 1.54 0.66
C GLU A 75 -28.99 1.15 -0.09
N ALA A 76 -29.07 0.85 -1.38
CA ALA A 76 -27.90 0.48 -2.18
C ALA A 76 -26.86 1.60 -2.22
N VAL A 77 -27.29 2.86 -2.40
CA VAL A 77 -26.42 4.05 -2.36
C VAL A 77 -25.80 4.20 -0.97
N ASN A 78 -26.59 4.05 0.07
CA ASN A 78 -26.10 4.14 1.44
C ASN A 78 -25.09 3.02 1.75
N LEU A 79 -25.34 1.78 1.32
CA LEU A 79 -24.41 0.65 1.49
C LEU A 79 -23.08 0.90 0.75
N ALA A 80 -23.11 1.45 -0.45
CA ALA A 80 -21.91 1.84 -1.21
C ALA A 80 -21.11 2.92 -0.47
N ALA A 81 -21.79 3.94 0.06
CA ALA A 81 -21.18 4.99 0.86
C ALA A 81 -20.56 4.42 2.16
N ILE A 82 -21.26 3.51 2.86
CA ILE A 82 -20.73 2.83 4.05
C ILE A 82 -19.47 2.01 3.73
N ARG A 83 -19.40 1.30 2.59
CA ARG A 83 -18.18 0.58 2.20
C ARG A 83 -16.98 1.51 2.10
N ARG A 84 -17.14 2.72 1.57
CA ARG A 84 -16.06 3.73 1.50
C ARG A 84 -15.61 4.19 2.89
N GLU A 85 -16.45 4.07 3.89
CA GLU A 85 -16.08 4.35 5.28
C GLU A 85 -15.29 3.22 5.95
N CYS A 86 -15.38 1.98 5.46
CA CYS A 86 -14.68 0.81 5.99
C CYS A 86 -13.16 0.88 5.76
N ARG A 87 -12.54 1.98 6.20
CA ARG A 87 -11.09 2.24 6.14
C ARG A 87 -10.54 2.52 7.54
N GLY A 88 -10.67 1.51 8.40
CA GLY A 88 -10.26 1.60 9.78
C GLY A 88 -11.29 2.29 10.67
N LEU A 89 -12.60 2.06 10.46
CA LEU A 89 -13.64 2.45 11.42
C LEU A 89 -13.42 1.75 12.75
N LEU A 90 -13.53 2.49 13.84
CA LEU A 90 -13.39 1.94 15.19
C LEU A 90 -14.73 1.98 15.93
N PHE A 91 -15.00 0.90 16.66
CA PHE A 91 -16.16 0.75 17.51
C PHE A 91 -15.74 0.28 18.91
N HIS A 92 -16.46 0.74 19.93
CA HIS A 92 -16.34 0.22 21.28
C HIS A 92 -16.85 -1.22 21.37
N LYS A 93 -16.58 -1.90 22.48
CA LYS A 93 -17.08 -3.26 22.75
C LYS A 93 -18.61 -3.37 22.70
N ASP A 94 -19.32 -2.30 23.03
CA ASP A 94 -20.78 -2.22 22.96
C ASP A 94 -21.30 -1.92 21.54
N GLY A 95 -20.41 -1.87 20.54
CA GLY A 95 -20.72 -1.61 19.15
C GLY A 95 -20.89 -0.14 18.76
N LYS A 96 -20.88 0.79 19.71
CA LYS A 96 -20.97 2.23 19.38
C LYS A 96 -19.72 2.72 18.66
N ILE A 97 -19.92 3.67 17.72
CA ILE A 97 -18.81 4.26 16.99
C ILE A 97 -17.82 4.96 17.94
N MET A 98 -16.55 4.63 17.82
CA MET A 98 -15.46 5.23 18.59
C MET A 98 -14.73 6.28 17.79
N ALA A 99 -14.32 5.94 16.56
CA ALA A 99 -13.57 6.86 15.70
C ALA A 99 -13.85 6.60 14.22
N ARG A 100 -13.92 7.68 13.45
CA ARG A 100 -14.14 7.65 12.01
C ARG A 100 -12.98 8.32 11.28
N ARG A 101 -12.22 7.49 10.56
CA ARG A 101 -11.00 7.90 9.84
C ARG A 101 -11.32 8.47 8.47
N LEU A 102 -10.29 8.77 7.67
CA LEU A 102 -10.50 9.18 6.29
C LEU A 102 -11.26 8.09 5.52
N HIS A 103 -12.31 8.48 4.81
CA HIS A 103 -13.01 7.56 3.91
C HIS A 103 -12.12 7.13 2.72
N LYS A 104 -12.53 6.12 1.97
CA LYS A 104 -11.86 5.75 0.73
C LYS A 104 -12.14 6.81 -0.33
N PHE A 105 -11.10 7.38 -0.91
CA PHE A 105 -11.14 8.29 -2.05
C PHE A 105 -10.03 7.92 -3.05
N PHE A 106 -10.13 8.41 -4.28
CA PHE A 106 -9.39 7.91 -5.42
C PHE A 106 -8.49 8.99 -6.02
N ASN A 107 -7.57 8.57 -6.93
CA ASN A 107 -6.80 9.53 -7.69
C ASN A 107 -7.68 10.16 -8.79
N VAL A 108 -7.33 11.35 -9.22
CA VAL A 108 -7.88 11.91 -10.44
C VAL A 108 -7.61 10.94 -11.59
N ASN A 109 -8.62 10.69 -12.42
CA ASN A 109 -8.62 9.72 -13.54
C ASN A 109 -8.50 8.23 -13.13
N GLU A 110 -8.71 7.86 -11.86
CA GLU A 110 -8.68 6.46 -11.41
C GLU A 110 -10.03 5.75 -11.64
N ARG A 111 -11.13 6.47 -11.55
CA ARG A 111 -12.51 5.98 -11.68
C ARG A 111 -13.29 6.88 -12.63
N ASP A 112 -14.44 6.41 -13.12
CA ASP A 112 -15.30 7.21 -14.00
C ASP A 112 -15.73 8.51 -13.31
N GLU A 113 -16.14 8.43 -12.03
CA GLU A 113 -16.51 9.58 -11.20
C GLU A 113 -15.35 10.52 -10.87
N THR A 114 -14.11 10.11 -11.06
CA THR A 114 -12.92 10.92 -10.80
C THR A 114 -12.19 11.34 -12.07
N GLN A 115 -12.81 11.15 -13.24
CA GLN A 115 -12.26 11.66 -14.49
C GLN A 115 -12.20 13.18 -14.45
N PHE A 116 -11.08 13.74 -14.92
CA PHE A 116 -10.83 15.17 -14.86
C PHE A 116 -11.97 15.99 -15.47
N GLY A 117 -12.56 15.53 -16.58
CA GLY A 117 -13.68 16.21 -17.26
C GLY A 117 -15.03 16.09 -16.57
N VAL A 118 -15.14 15.23 -15.53
CA VAL A 118 -16.38 15.05 -14.74
C VAL A 118 -16.39 15.92 -13.48
N ILE A 119 -15.18 16.21 -12.95
CA ILE A 119 -15.02 16.95 -11.70
C ILE A 119 -15.26 18.43 -11.90
N ASP A 120 -16.16 19.02 -11.10
CA ASP A 120 -16.39 20.46 -11.07
C ASP A 120 -15.41 21.16 -10.12
N PHE A 121 -14.26 21.56 -10.63
CA PHE A 121 -13.25 22.30 -9.88
C PHE A 121 -13.61 23.77 -9.57
N THR A 122 -14.78 24.25 -9.99
CA THR A 122 -15.28 25.58 -9.62
C THR A 122 -15.87 25.59 -8.21
N GLN A 123 -16.20 24.42 -7.67
CA GLN A 123 -16.70 24.28 -6.30
C GLN A 123 -15.63 24.66 -5.27
N PRO A 124 -16.00 25.24 -4.14
CA PRO A 124 -15.07 25.59 -3.08
C PRO A 124 -14.28 24.37 -2.61
N HIS A 125 -12.96 24.48 -2.60
CA HIS A 125 -12.04 23.42 -2.19
C HIS A 125 -10.74 23.98 -1.63
N VAL A 126 -9.99 23.13 -0.93
CA VAL A 126 -8.63 23.40 -0.49
C VAL A 126 -7.70 22.31 -1.04
N ILE A 127 -6.52 22.71 -1.50
CA ILE A 127 -5.48 21.80 -1.97
C ILE A 127 -4.45 21.63 -0.85
N LEU A 128 -4.33 20.44 -0.32
CA LEU A 128 -3.48 20.09 0.81
C LEU A 128 -2.28 19.28 0.33
N GLU A 129 -1.13 19.49 0.93
CA GLU A 129 0.04 18.61 0.73
C GLU A 129 -0.33 17.17 1.10
N LYS A 130 0.01 16.22 0.24
CA LYS A 130 -0.10 14.81 0.58
C LYS A 130 1.19 14.35 1.22
N LEU A 131 1.16 14.19 2.54
CA LEU A 131 2.29 13.71 3.31
C LEU A 131 2.48 12.20 3.11
N ASP A 132 3.73 11.77 3.07
CA ASP A 132 4.16 10.39 2.91
C ASP A 132 4.44 9.78 4.29
N GLY A 133 3.41 9.23 4.91
CA GLY A 133 3.51 8.69 6.24
C GLY A 133 2.41 7.65 6.53
N SER A 134 2.11 7.50 7.80
CA SER A 134 1.06 6.61 8.27
C SER A 134 -0.05 7.38 8.97
N MET A 135 -1.29 7.15 8.54
CA MET A 135 -2.45 7.73 9.19
C MET A 135 -2.59 7.22 10.63
N ILE A 136 -2.60 8.14 11.59
CA ILE A 136 -2.71 7.87 13.04
C ILE A 136 -3.93 8.58 13.61
N THR A 137 -4.66 7.90 14.49
CA THR A 137 -5.78 8.45 15.24
C THR A 137 -5.78 7.96 16.68
N PRO A 138 -6.40 8.68 17.61
CA PRO A 138 -6.61 8.17 18.96
C PRO A 138 -7.53 6.94 18.96
N VAL A 139 -7.25 6.01 19.88
CA VAL A 139 -8.02 4.80 20.15
C VAL A 139 -8.34 4.78 21.64
N VAL A 140 -9.61 4.78 22.00
CA VAL A 140 -10.03 4.73 23.42
C VAL A 140 -9.95 3.29 23.92
N THR A 141 -9.21 3.07 25.00
CA THR A 141 -9.06 1.77 25.65
C THR A 141 -9.37 1.87 27.13
N ASP A 142 -9.51 0.74 27.82
CA ASP A 142 -9.70 0.71 29.29
C ASP A 142 -8.52 1.33 30.05
N ALA A 143 -7.33 1.34 29.45
CA ALA A 143 -6.11 1.96 30.02
C ALA A 143 -5.95 3.45 29.66
N GLY A 144 -6.86 4.03 28.89
CA GLY A 144 -6.79 5.42 28.41
C GLY A 144 -6.71 5.53 26.89
N ILE A 145 -6.22 6.67 26.41
CA ILE A 145 -6.05 6.89 24.98
C ILE A 145 -4.74 6.26 24.52
N ARG A 146 -4.85 5.39 23.51
CA ARG A 146 -3.74 4.84 22.74
C ARG A 146 -3.80 5.42 21.33
N TRP A 147 -2.80 5.13 20.50
CA TRP A 147 -2.74 5.62 19.14
C TRP A 147 -2.73 4.44 18.16
N GLY A 148 -3.41 4.60 17.01
CA GLY A 148 -3.59 3.48 16.08
C GLY A 148 -3.59 3.89 14.62
N THR A 149 -3.04 3.01 13.79
CA THR A 149 -3.15 3.06 12.32
C THR A 149 -4.53 2.57 11.86
N LYS A 150 -4.77 2.53 10.55
CA LYS A 150 -6.02 1.95 10.00
C LYS A 150 -6.30 0.52 10.47
N MET A 151 -5.29 -0.22 10.91
CA MET A 151 -5.42 -1.60 11.40
C MET A 151 -5.60 -1.69 12.94
N GLY A 152 -5.62 -0.56 13.62
CA GLY A 152 -5.63 -0.47 15.07
C GLY A 152 -4.25 -0.14 15.64
N ILE A 153 -3.98 -0.56 16.87
CA ILE A 153 -2.68 -0.34 17.54
C ILE A 153 -1.66 -1.30 16.89
N THR A 154 -0.57 -0.75 16.37
CA THR A 154 0.48 -1.48 15.63
C THR A 154 1.85 -0.92 16.01
N ASP A 155 2.94 -1.60 15.62
CA ASP A 155 4.32 -1.13 15.86
C ASP A 155 4.56 0.27 15.27
N VAL A 156 4.00 0.55 14.09
CA VAL A 156 4.03 1.88 13.48
C VAL A 156 3.41 2.94 14.40
N SER A 157 2.26 2.63 15.02
CA SER A 157 1.59 3.57 15.93
C SER A 157 2.30 3.75 17.26
N MET A 158 3.13 2.81 17.69
CA MET A 158 3.93 2.94 18.92
C MET A 158 4.97 4.07 18.79
N GLY A 159 5.55 4.26 17.59
CA GLY A 159 6.43 5.41 17.32
C GLY A 159 5.71 6.75 17.50
N ALA A 160 4.51 6.87 16.94
CA ALA A 160 3.68 8.06 17.13
C ALA A 160 3.25 8.25 18.60
N GLU A 161 2.96 7.17 19.32
CA GLU A 161 2.60 7.19 20.75
C GLU A 161 3.75 7.70 21.62
N LEU A 162 4.98 7.26 21.33
CA LEU A 162 6.18 7.77 22.00
C LEU A 162 6.41 9.25 21.71
N PHE A 163 6.17 9.69 20.48
CA PHE A 163 6.21 11.11 20.12
C PHE A 163 5.18 11.92 20.93
N VAL A 164 3.93 11.45 21.01
CA VAL A 164 2.86 12.10 21.78
C VAL A 164 3.20 12.19 23.27
N ALA A 165 3.80 11.15 23.86
CA ALA A 165 4.24 11.17 25.24
C ALA A 165 5.21 12.32 25.57
N ASN A 166 6.02 12.74 24.58
CA ASN A 166 6.91 13.88 24.70
C ASN A 166 6.26 15.21 24.25
N HIS A 167 5.05 15.17 23.67
CA HIS A 167 4.31 16.33 23.16
C HIS A 167 2.86 16.31 23.65
N PRO A 168 2.59 16.58 24.94
CA PRO A 168 1.27 16.36 25.57
C PRO A 168 0.12 17.17 24.94
N LYS A 169 0.42 18.19 24.15
CA LYS A 169 -0.58 18.96 23.38
C LYS A 169 -1.42 18.09 22.44
N TYR A 170 -0.84 17.03 21.87
CA TYR A 170 -1.57 16.11 20.98
C TYR A 170 -2.55 15.22 21.75
N GLU A 171 -2.17 14.73 22.93
CA GLU A 171 -3.10 13.97 23.79
C GLU A 171 -4.23 14.86 24.30
N TRP A 172 -3.93 16.11 24.69
CA TRP A 172 -4.94 17.09 25.06
C TRP A 172 -5.94 17.30 23.93
N MET A 173 -5.47 17.54 22.69
CA MET A 173 -6.33 17.70 21.54
C MET A 173 -7.20 16.46 21.28
N ALA A 174 -6.61 15.27 21.38
CA ALA A 174 -7.36 14.03 21.23
C ALA A 174 -8.51 13.91 22.23
N ARG A 175 -8.26 14.23 23.50
CA ARG A 175 -9.25 14.24 24.57
C ARG A 175 -10.38 15.23 24.31
N GLU A 176 -10.05 16.46 23.87
CA GLU A 176 -11.05 17.45 23.53
C GLU A 176 -11.90 17.00 22.33
N CYS A 177 -11.30 16.52 21.25
CA CYS A 177 -12.04 16.01 20.10
C CYS A 177 -12.98 14.86 20.48
N ILE A 178 -12.52 13.88 21.26
CA ILE A 178 -13.34 12.73 21.69
C ILE A 178 -14.56 13.17 22.49
N LYS A 179 -14.46 14.17 23.39
CA LYS A 179 -15.59 14.71 24.15
C LYS A 179 -16.73 15.21 23.24
N PHE A 180 -16.39 15.72 22.06
CA PHE A 180 -17.36 16.24 21.09
C PHE A 180 -17.74 15.22 20.02
N GLY A 181 -17.32 13.96 20.15
CA GLY A 181 -17.57 12.91 19.16
C GLY A 181 -16.85 13.14 17.83
N LEU A 182 -15.65 13.73 17.90
CA LEU A 182 -14.79 14.03 16.78
C LEU A 182 -13.55 13.13 16.81
N THR A 183 -13.02 12.81 15.64
CA THR A 183 -11.75 12.11 15.46
C THR A 183 -10.72 13.06 14.83
N PRO A 184 -9.68 13.46 15.55
CA PRO A 184 -8.53 14.11 14.93
C PRO A 184 -7.70 13.05 14.19
N ILE A 185 -7.32 13.35 12.96
CA ILE A 185 -6.62 12.45 12.05
C ILE A 185 -5.28 13.07 11.72
N PHE A 186 -4.22 12.32 12.01
CA PHE A 186 -2.85 12.77 11.80
C PHE A 186 -2.16 11.91 10.75
N GLU A 187 -1.12 12.46 10.15
CA GLU A 187 -0.12 11.71 9.41
C GLU A 187 1.16 11.66 10.24
N TRP A 188 1.63 10.46 10.52
CA TRP A 188 2.90 10.19 11.18
C TRP A 188 4.00 10.09 10.14
N CYS A 189 4.85 11.09 10.08
CA CYS A 189 6.01 11.18 9.21
C CYS A 189 7.25 10.89 10.05
N SER A 190 7.85 9.74 9.88
CA SER A 190 9.00 9.31 10.67
C SER A 190 10.14 8.85 9.79
N ARG A 191 11.37 9.21 10.17
CA ARG A 191 12.57 8.75 9.49
C ARG A 191 12.76 7.24 9.65
N LYS A 192 12.44 6.70 10.83
CA LYS A 192 12.54 5.25 11.12
C LYS A 192 11.53 4.42 10.33
N GLN A 193 10.39 5.01 9.98
CA GLN A 193 9.31 4.35 9.24
C GLN A 193 9.09 5.00 7.88
N ARG A 194 10.19 5.43 7.26
CA ARG A 194 10.22 6.09 5.96
C ARG A 194 9.62 5.22 4.87
N ILE A 195 8.65 5.73 4.14
CA ILE A 195 8.10 5.09 2.94
C ILE A 195 8.96 5.50 1.73
N VAL A 196 8.87 6.75 1.29
CA VAL A 196 9.69 7.32 0.21
C VAL A 196 10.38 8.59 0.67
N ILE A 197 9.61 9.56 1.19
CA ILE A 197 10.11 10.88 1.57
C ILE A 197 10.97 10.78 2.84
N ASP A 198 12.20 11.33 2.78
CA ASP A 198 13.07 11.44 3.96
C ASP A 198 12.72 12.72 4.74
N TYR A 199 12.03 12.53 5.85
CA TYR A 199 11.77 13.62 6.78
C TYR A 199 12.95 13.75 7.75
N PRO A 200 13.51 14.97 7.92
CA PRO A 200 14.67 15.18 8.81
C PRO A 200 14.35 14.92 10.29
N GLU A 201 13.08 15.07 10.67
CA GLU A 201 12.55 14.92 12.02
C GLU A 201 11.25 14.13 12.02
N ASP A 202 10.98 13.45 13.13
CA ASP A 202 9.69 12.82 13.38
C ASP A 202 8.61 13.89 13.56
N ARG A 203 7.48 13.75 12.87
CA ARG A 203 6.39 14.72 12.83
C ARG A 203 5.04 14.03 12.92
N LEU A 204 4.15 14.59 13.73
CA LEU A 204 2.74 14.17 13.80
C LEU A 204 1.86 15.33 13.32
N VAL A 205 1.44 15.30 12.06
CA VAL A 205 0.80 16.41 11.37
C VAL A 205 -0.70 16.21 11.29
N LEU A 206 -1.48 17.16 11.80
CA LEU A 206 -2.95 17.13 11.72
C LEU A 206 -3.39 17.36 10.27
N ILE A 207 -4.05 16.35 9.68
CA ILE A 207 -4.53 16.40 8.28
C ILE A 207 -6.03 16.60 8.17
N ALA A 208 -6.80 16.18 9.18
CA ALA A 208 -8.26 16.37 9.22
C ALA A 208 -8.79 16.21 10.64
N ILE A 209 -9.98 16.73 10.88
CA ILE A 209 -10.84 16.41 12.04
C ILE A 209 -12.18 15.97 11.46
N ARG A 210 -12.74 14.87 11.98
CA ARG A 210 -13.95 14.29 11.42
C ARG A 210 -15.00 13.99 12.47
N ASN A 211 -16.25 14.29 12.18
CA ASN A 211 -17.38 13.93 13.03
C ASN A 211 -17.65 12.42 12.93
N ASN A 212 -17.68 11.73 14.07
CA ASN A 212 -17.80 10.28 14.12
C ASN A 212 -19.14 9.78 13.59
N ARG A 213 -20.23 10.50 13.87
CA ARG A 213 -21.58 10.11 13.51
C ARG A 213 -21.93 10.47 12.06
N THR A 214 -21.70 11.72 11.68
CA THR A 214 -22.10 12.25 10.37
C THR A 214 -21.07 12.01 9.28
N GLY A 215 -19.80 11.83 9.65
CA GLY A 215 -18.70 11.71 8.71
C GLY A 215 -18.22 13.05 8.11
N ALA A 216 -18.86 14.16 8.46
CA ALA A 216 -18.44 15.48 7.99
C ALA A 216 -17.04 15.84 8.47
N TYR A 217 -16.29 16.51 7.63
CA TYR A 217 -14.98 17.03 7.96
C TYR A 217 -15.09 18.47 8.47
N GLU A 218 -14.31 18.78 9.50
CA GLU A 218 -14.15 20.17 9.92
C GLU A 218 -13.45 20.98 8.81
N PRO A 219 -13.88 22.24 8.58
CA PRO A 219 -13.25 23.13 7.62
C PRO A 219 -11.75 23.36 7.95
N TYR A 220 -10.94 23.64 6.92
CA TYR A 220 -9.50 23.80 7.10
C TYR A 220 -9.11 24.93 8.06
N ASN A 221 -9.89 26.01 8.12
CA ASN A 221 -9.66 27.11 9.07
C ASN A 221 -9.75 26.65 10.54
N ILE A 222 -10.56 25.61 10.84
CA ILE A 222 -10.62 25.02 12.20
C ILE A 222 -9.28 24.33 12.53
N LEU A 223 -8.69 23.59 11.58
CA LEU A 223 -7.37 23.02 11.78
C LEU A 223 -6.33 24.11 12.06
N LYS A 224 -6.40 25.24 11.32
CA LYS A 224 -5.50 26.40 11.52
C LYS A 224 -5.67 27.10 12.87
N MET A 225 -6.86 26.99 13.51
CA MET A 225 -7.03 27.46 14.88
C MET A 225 -6.21 26.60 15.86
N TYR A 226 -6.20 25.27 15.71
CA TYR A 226 -5.36 24.40 16.54
C TYR A 226 -3.86 24.68 16.35
N GLU A 227 -3.42 24.98 15.12
CA GLU A 227 -2.04 25.41 14.89
C GLU A 227 -1.69 26.69 15.62
N ARG A 228 -2.54 27.72 15.48
CA ARG A 228 -2.31 29.04 16.06
C ARG A 228 -2.37 29.05 17.59
N ASP A 229 -3.40 28.37 18.15
CA ASP A 229 -3.75 28.50 19.56
C ASP A 229 -3.09 27.42 20.43
N HIS A 230 -2.70 26.29 19.84
CA HIS A 230 -2.18 25.14 20.58
C HIS A 230 -0.89 24.57 20.00
N ASP A 231 -0.31 25.23 19.01
CA ASP A 231 0.95 24.82 18.37
C ASP A 231 0.89 23.36 17.83
N ILE A 232 -0.30 22.90 17.39
CA ILE A 232 -0.47 21.62 16.71
C ILE A 232 -0.01 21.80 15.26
N GLU A 233 0.93 20.98 14.82
CA GLU A 233 1.37 21.04 13.42
C GLU A 233 0.24 20.59 12.49
N VAL A 234 -0.08 21.44 11.48
CA VAL A 234 -1.17 21.23 10.52
C VAL A 234 -0.62 21.08 9.10
N VAL A 235 -1.24 20.21 8.33
CA VAL A 235 -0.90 19.99 6.92
C VAL A 235 -0.93 21.32 6.14
N LYS A 236 0.06 21.52 5.30
CA LYS A 236 0.19 22.76 4.50
C LYS A 236 -0.74 22.73 3.30
N THR A 237 -1.18 23.91 2.89
CA THR A 237 -1.86 24.09 1.61
C THR A 237 -0.84 24.29 0.49
N TYR A 238 -1.25 23.97 -0.74
CA TYR A 238 -0.50 24.31 -1.94
C TYR A 238 -0.28 25.82 -2.04
N LYS A 239 0.95 26.22 -2.27
CA LYS A 239 1.36 27.65 -2.40
C LYS A 239 1.82 28.01 -3.81
N GLY A 240 1.67 27.09 -4.77
CA GLY A 240 2.10 27.33 -6.14
C GLY A 240 1.20 28.32 -6.87
N THR A 241 1.61 28.71 -8.06
CA THR A 241 0.95 29.69 -8.92
C THR A 241 0.14 29.04 -10.03
N ALA A 242 -0.23 27.76 -9.85
CA ALA A 242 -1.03 27.07 -10.85
C ALA A 242 -2.33 27.84 -11.13
N ALA A 243 -2.45 28.38 -12.31
CA ALA A 243 -3.63 29.14 -12.73
C ALA A 243 -4.84 28.24 -12.99
N THR A 244 -4.60 26.95 -13.23
CA THR A 244 -5.63 25.94 -13.51
C THR A 244 -5.29 24.62 -12.83
N MET A 245 -6.28 23.76 -12.70
CA MET A 245 -6.09 22.42 -12.15
C MET A 245 -5.21 21.54 -13.05
N GLU A 246 -5.27 21.73 -14.38
CA GLU A 246 -4.34 21.08 -15.33
C GLU A 246 -2.89 21.46 -15.04
N HIS A 247 -2.65 22.73 -14.75
CA HIS A 247 -1.31 23.20 -14.39
C HIS A 247 -0.83 22.58 -13.08
N LEU A 248 -1.68 22.54 -12.02
CA LEU A 248 -1.37 21.85 -10.78
C LEU A 248 -1.02 20.37 -11.02
N MET A 249 -1.78 19.67 -11.85
CA MET A 249 -1.50 18.27 -12.17
C MET A 249 -0.17 18.12 -12.91
N SER A 250 0.14 19.00 -13.84
CA SER A 250 1.40 19.01 -14.58
C SER A 250 2.59 19.28 -13.67
N GLU A 251 2.50 20.31 -12.82
CA GLU A 251 3.53 20.63 -11.82
C GLU A 251 3.74 19.46 -10.84
N THR A 252 2.65 18.85 -10.34
CA THR A 252 2.73 17.72 -9.42
C THR A 252 3.41 16.51 -10.06
N LYS A 253 3.13 16.22 -11.33
CA LYS A 253 3.79 15.13 -12.05
C LYS A 253 5.29 15.30 -12.16
N ALA A 254 5.75 16.52 -12.39
CA ALA A 254 7.16 16.86 -12.54
C ALA A 254 7.90 17.06 -11.21
N ALA A 255 7.18 17.20 -10.08
CA ALA A 255 7.78 17.50 -8.78
C ALA A 255 8.55 16.31 -8.23
N GLU A 256 9.75 16.59 -7.69
CA GLU A 256 10.56 15.66 -6.92
C GLU A 256 10.48 15.99 -5.42
N GLY A 257 10.65 14.96 -4.57
CA GLY A 257 10.60 15.13 -3.11
C GLY A 257 9.20 15.38 -2.54
N LEU A 258 8.14 15.16 -3.34
CA LEU A 258 6.74 15.34 -2.96
C LEU A 258 5.92 14.08 -3.35
N GLU A 259 5.06 13.61 -2.45
CA GLU A 259 4.12 12.54 -2.80
C GLU A 259 3.05 13.05 -3.77
N GLY A 260 2.55 14.26 -3.54
CA GLY A 260 1.50 14.90 -4.31
C GLY A 260 0.60 15.79 -3.46
N TYR A 261 -0.66 15.90 -3.87
CA TYR A 261 -1.67 16.72 -3.21
C TYR A 261 -2.99 15.99 -3.01
N ILE A 262 -3.76 16.46 -2.01
CA ILE A 262 -5.15 16.10 -1.79
C ILE A 262 -6.00 17.34 -2.11
N ILE A 263 -6.92 17.22 -3.06
CA ILE A 263 -7.95 18.21 -3.31
C ILE A 263 -9.13 17.83 -2.41
N ARG A 264 -9.48 18.68 -1.47
CA ARG A 264 -10.60 18.47 -0.56
C ARG A 264 -11.66 19.54 -0.78
N PHE A 265 -12.82 19.14 -1.27
CA PHE A 265 -13.98 19.99 -1.44
C PHE A 265 -14.68 20.25 -0.10
N ASP A 266 -15.42 21.35 -0.02
CA ASP A 266 -16.10 21.75 1.22
C ASP A 266 -17.21 20.76 1.63
N ASP A 267 -17.78 20.02 0.69
CA ASP A 267 -18.73 18.92 0.95
C ASP A 267 -18.06 17.65 1.51
N GLY A 268 -16.73 17.62 1.53
CA GLY A 268 -15.92 16.49 2.03
C GLY A 268 -15.47 15.51 0.95
N HIS A 269 -15.87 15.67 -0.32
CA HIS A 269 -15.28 14.91 -1.42
C HIS A 269 -13.78 15.15 -1.49
N MET A 270 -13.01 14.10 -1.76
CA MET A 270 -11.55 14.18 -1.84
C MET A 270 -11.01 13.48 -3.07
N LEU A 271 -9.96 14.03 -3.63
CA LEU A 271 -9.20 13.47 -4.74
C LEU A 271 -7.71 13.51 -4.45
N LYS A 272 -6.97 12.55 -5.01
CA LYS A 272 -5.50 12.50 -4.94
C LYS A 272 -4.91 12.91 -6.27
N VAL A 273 -3.86 13.70 -6.22
CA VAL A 273 -2.95 13.95 -7.34
C VAL A 273 -1.56 13.52 -6.89
N LYS A 274 -1.00 12.47 -7.50
CA LYS A 274 0.31 11.92 -7.13
C LYS A 274 1.37 12.28 -8.17
N GLY A 275 2.58 12.57 -7.68
CA GLY A 275 3.76 12.83 -8.51
C GLY A 275 4.25 11.56 -9.22
N GLU A 276 4.73 11.69 -10.46
CA GLU A 276 5.29 10.55 -11.20
C GLU A 276 6.59 10.07 -10.58
N TRP A 277 7.43 11.01 -10.11
CA TRP A 277 8.65 10.70 -9.37
C TRP A 277 8.36 9.80 -8.14
N TYR A 278 7.39 10.20 -7.31
CA TYR A 278 6.99 9.44 -6.15
C TYR A 278 6.48 8.03 -6.51
N LEU A 279 5.61 7.94 -7.53
CA LEU A 279 5.06 6.66 -7.97
C LEU A 279 6.15 5.68 -8.46
N ARG A 280 7.18 6.19 -9.15
CA ARG A 280 8.31 5.38 -9.60
C ARG A 280 9.12 4.83 -8.42
N ILE A 281 9.48 5.68 -7.47
CA ILE A 281 10.26 5.26 -6.29
C ILE A 281 9.47 4.32 -5.41
N HIS A 282 8.19 4.62 -5.16
CA HIS A 282 7.32 3.74 -4.37
C HIS A 282 7.20 2.35 -5.00
N LYS A 283 6.96 2.28 -6.31
CA LYS A 283 6.91 1.01 -7.05
C LYS A 283 8.25 0.27 -7.00
N THR A 284 9.36 1.00 -7.07
CA THR A 284 10.71 0.41 -6.95
C THR A 284 10.90 -0.20 -5.56
N LYS A 285 10.54 0.52 -4.49
CA LYS A 285 10.58 -0.01 -3.13
C LYS A 285 9.68 -1.23 -2.93
N ASP A 286 8.45 -1.19 -3.40
CA ASP A 286 7.54 -2.35 -3.35
C ASP A 286 8.16 -3.58 -4.05
N ASN A 287 8.84 -3.38 -5.16
CA ASN A 287 9.55 -4.47 -5.83
C ASN A 287 10.67 -5.05 -4.96
N LEU A 288 11.42 -4.21 -4.24
CA LEU A 288 12.53 -4.62 -3.38
C LEU A 288 12.07 -5.37 -2.11
N THR A 289 10.84 -5.20 -1.65
CA THR A 289 10.31 -5.92 -0.46
C THR A 289 10.19 -7.42 -0.68
N HIS A 290 10.17 -7.87 -1.94
CA HIS A 290 9.99 -9.27 -2.28
C HIS A 290 11.21 -9.84 -3.02
N GLU A 291 11.87 -10.82 -2.43
CA GLU A 291 13.04 -11.50 -3.02
C GLU A 291 12.78 -11.96 -4.46
N LYS A 292 11.58 -12.49 -4.76
CA LYS A 292 11.21 -12.93 -6.11
C LYS A 292 11.34 -11.82 -7.16
N ASN A 293 10.99 -10.59 -6.79
CA ASN A 293 11.04 -9.45 -7.70
C ASN A 293 12.49 -9.01 -7.93
N VAL A 294 13.31 -9.05 -6.88
CA VAL A 294 14.74 -8.71 -6.98
C VAL A 294 15.47 -9.73 -7.88
N ILE A 295 15.25 -11.02 -7.66
CA ILE A 295 15.85 -12.06 -8.50
C ILE A 295 15.34 -11.96 -9.95
N ASP A 296 14.04 -11.70 -10.15
CA ASP A 296 13.47 -11.49 -11.50
C ASP A 296 14.14 -10.33 -12.23
N LEU A 297 14.36 -9.20 -11.55
CA LEU A 297 15.07 -8.05 -12.10
C LEU A 297 16.53 -8.40 -12.48
N LEU A 298 17.23 -9.14 -11.61
CA LEU A 298 18.62 -9.55 -11.88
C LEU A 298 18.72 -10.48 -13.09
N VAL A 299 17.96 -11.58 -13.10
CA VAL A 299 18.08 -12.60 -14.15
C VAL A 299 17.52 -12.17 -15.51
N ASN A 300 16.72 -11.11 -15.54
CA ASN A 300 16.19 -10.50 -16.77
C ASN A 300 16.94 -9.21 -17.18
N GLU A 301 18.07 -8.90 -16.52
CA GLU A 301 18.92 -7.74 -16.82
C GLU A 301 18.16 -6.39 -16.75
N LYS A 302 17.19 -6.29 -15.83
CA LYS A 302 16.34 -5.11 -15.64
C LYS A 302 16.68 -4.32 -14.37
N MET A 303 17.68 -4.78 -13.61
CA MET A 303 18.05 -4.13 -12.35
C MET A 303 18.57 -2.72 -12.59
N ASP A 304 19.32 -2.48 -13.64
CA ASP A 304 19.86 -1.15 -13.97
C ASP A 304 18.75 -0.14 -14.31
N ASP A 305 17.64 -0.59 -14.91
CA ASP A 305 16.49 0.27 -15.22
C ASP A 305 15.81 0.85 -13.96
N VAL A 306 15.95 0.16 -12.82
CA VAL A 306 15.33 0.56 -11.54
C VAL A 306 16.32 1.17 -10.55
N LYS A 307 17.63 0.91 -10.67
CA LYS A 307 18.67 1.48 -9.79
C LYS A 307 18.66 3.00 -9.79
N GLY A 308 18.32 3.63 -10.93
CA GLY A 308 18.21 5.09 -11.05
C GLY A 308 17.12 5.72 -10.16
N PHE A 309 16.16 4.92 -9.70
CA PHE A 309 15.06 5.36 -8.83
C PHE A 309 15.20 4.87 -7.38
N MET A 310 16.30 4.18 -7.05
CA MET A 310 16.58 3.71 -5.69
C MET A 310 17.23 4.83 -4.87
N MET A 311 16.94 4.80 -3.58
CA MET A 311 17.71 5.57 -2.62
C MET A 311 19.12 4.98 -2.48
N ASP A 312 20.08 5.76 -2.03
CA ASP A 312 21.47 5.33 -1.95
C ASP A 312 21.65 4.09 -1.07
N GLU A 313 20.90 4.00 0.03
CA GLU A 313 20.90 2.85 0.93
C GLU A 313 20.36 1.57 0.27
N ASP A 314 19.23 1.69 -0.43
CA ASP A 314 18.64 0.56 -1.18
C ASP A 314 19.56 0.13 -2.33
N ARG A 315 20.13 1.09 -3.03
CA ARG A 315 21.09 0.83 -4.11
C ARG A 315 22.29 0.05 -3.61
N LYS A 316 22.89 0.49 -2.49
CA LYS A 316 24.03 -0.19 -1.88
C LYS A 316 23.70 -1.65 -1.51
N ARG A 317 22.54 -1.88 -0.88
CA ARG A 317 22.07 -3.24 -0.53
C ARG A 317 21.87 -4.12 -1.77
N VAL A 318 21.28 -3.55 -2.82
CA VAL A 318 21.08 -4.25 -4.10
C VAL A 318 22.41 -4.59 -4.74
N ASP A 319 23.37 -3.63 -4.79
CA ASP A 319 24.69 -3.85 -5.36
C ASP A 319 25.47 -4.97 -4.61
N GLU A 320 25.38 -4.98 -3.28
CA GLU A 320 25.98 -6.04 -2.44
C GLU A 320 25.34 -7.40 -2.71
N PHE A 321 24.02 -7.49 -2.77
CA PHE A 321 23.30 -8.73 -3.07
C PHE A 321 23.59 -9.22 -4.49
N GLU A 322 23.56 -8.34 -5.48
CA GLU A 322 23.85 -8.63 -6.88
C GLU A 322 25.25 -9.23 -7.04
N ALA A 323 26.26 -8.63 -6.37
CA ALA A 323 27.63 -9.16 -6.39
C ALA A 323 27.70 -10.59 -5.82
N VAL A 324 27.05 -10.84 -4.67
CA VAL A 324 26.99 -12.17 -4.05
C VAL A 324 26.24 -13.18 -4.92
N PHE A 325 25.13 -12.74 -5.52
CA PHE A 325 24.31 -13.58 -6.41
C PHE A 325 25.11 -14.05 -7.63
N TRP A 326 25.73 -13.11 -8.37
CA TRP A 326 26.46 -13.44 -9.59
C TRP A 326 27.76 -14.20 -9.32
N ASP A 327 28.43 -13.90 -8.21
CA ASP A 327 29.62 -14.66 -7.79
C ASP A 327 29.26 -16.12 -7.44
N GLY A 328 28.17 -16.32 -6.69
CA GLY A 328 27.62 -17.64 -6.39
C GLY A 328 27.21 -18.40 -7.64
N PHE A 329 26.50 -17.69 -8.55
CA PHE A 329 26.04 -18.25 -9.83
C PHE A 329 27.23 -18.70 -10.71
N ALA A 330 28.28 -17.87 -10.83
CA ALA A 330 29.49 -18.20 -11.59
C ALA A 330 30.19 -19.43 -11.02
N ARG A 331 30.34 -19.52 -9.69
CA ARG A 331 30.92 -20.71 -9.04
C ARG A 331 30.15 -21.99 -9.34
N GLN A 332 28.82 -21.90 -9.38
CA GLN A 332 27.98 -23.06 -9.70
C GLN A 332 28.12 -23.47 -11.16
N VAL A 333 28.20 -22.50 -12.08
CA VAL A 333 28.54 -22.77 -13.50
C VAL A 333 29.86 -23.54 -13.62
N GLU A 334 30.94 -23.07 -12.99
CA GLU A 334 32.21 -23.74 -12.96
C GLU A 334 32.11 -25.18 -12.39
N SER A 335 31.31 -25.35 -11.33
CA SER A 335 31.08 -26.67 -10.73
C SER A 335 30.46 -27.64 -11.72
N TYR A 336 29.43 -27.21 -12.44
CA TYR A 336 28.80 -28.05 -13.46
C TYR A 336 29.68 -28.30 -14.66
N ASP A 337 30.48 -27.34 -15.09
CA ASP A 337 31.44 -27.54 -16.20
C ASP A 337 32.55 -28.51 -15.80
N LYS A 338 33.09 -28.42 -14.59
CA LYS A 338 34.04 -29.41 -14.03
C LYS A 338 33.41 -30.79 -13.95
N TYR A 339 32.17 -30.89 -13.46
CA TYR A 339 31.45 -32.14 -13.38
C TYR A 339 31.26 -32.76 -14.77
N PHE A 340 30.85 -32.00 -15.76
CA PHE A 340 30.73 -32.47 -17.15
C PHE A 340 32.10 -32.92 -17.71
N GLY A 341 33.18 -32.20 -17.41
CA GLY A 341 34.54 -32.62 -17.75
C GLY A 341 34.92 -34.01 -17.18
N MET A 342 34.50 -34.30 -15.93
CA MET A 342 34.66 -35.63 -15.32
C MET A 342 33.84 -36.70 -16.04
N VAL A 343 32.61 -36.39 -16.44
CA VAL A 343 31.76 -37.29 -17.25
C VAL A 343 32.45 -37.64 -18.56
N LEU A 344 32.98 -36.65 -19.28
CA LEU A 344 33.71 -36.87 -20.52
C LEU A 344 35.01 -37.70 -20.32
N ALA A 345 35.77 -37.39 -19.26
CA ALA A 345 36.99 -38.13 -18.93
C ALA A 345 36.73 -39.61 -18.61
N SER A 346 35.55 -39.93 -18.10
CA SER A 346 35.08 -41.30 -17.85
C SER A 346 34.70 -42.06 -19.13
N LYS A 347 34.77 -41.40 -20.30
CA LYS A 347 34.39 -41.93 -21.61
C LYS A 347 32.94 -42.44 -21.67
N LEU A 348 32.08 -41.90 -20.84
CA LEU A 348 30.65 -42.19 -20.85
C LEU A 348 29.97 -41.43 -21.98
N ASP A 349 29.24 -42.16 -22.79
CA ASP A 349 28.29 -41.53 -23.70
C ASP A 349 27.01 -41.10 -22.94
N ARG A 350 26.12 -40.37 -23.66
CA ARG A 350 24.87 -39.86 -23.11
C ARG A 350 23.98 -40.97 -22.51
N LYS A 351 23.95 -42.15 -23.13
CA LYS A 351 23.14 -43.29 -22.69
C LYS A 351 23.74 -43.95 -21.44
N GLU A 352 25.02 -44.13 -21.42
CA GLU A 352 25.72 -44.69 -20.28
C GLU A 352 25.64 -43.78 -19.06
N TYR A 353 25.81 -42.47 -19.25
CA TYR A 353 25.58 -41.47 -18.19
C TYR A 353 24.16 -41.59 -17.61
N ALA A 354 23.14 -41.66 -18.48
CA ALA A 354 21.76 -41.82 -18.05
C ALA A 354 21.50 -43.04 -17.20
N LEU A 355 22.15 -44.15 -17.52
CA LEU A 355 21.95 -45.43 -16.83
C LEU A 355 22.78 -45.58 -15.55
N LYS A 356 24.02 -45.09 -15.55
CA LYS A 356 25.00 -45.37 -14.50
C LYS A 356 25.12 -44.24 -13.45
N TRP A 357 25.12 -42.98 -13.89
CA TRP A 357 25.43 -41.84 -13.01
C TRP A 357 24.25 -40.98 -12.67
N MET A 358 23.33 -40.78 -13.61
CA MET A 358 22.17 -39.89 -13.42
C MET A 358 21.32 -40.22 -12.18
N PRO A 359 21.02 -41.49 -11.84
CA PRO A 359 20.18 -41.77 -10.68
C PRO A 359 20.74 -41.22 -9.38
N THR A 360 22.02 -41.46 -9.13
CA THR A 360 22.74 -41.01 -7.91
C THR A 360 22.89 -39.48 -7.88
N ILE A 361 23.23 -38.88 -9.01
CA ILE A 361 23.43 -37.43 -9.11
C ILE A 361 22.11 -36.68 -8.91
N LYS A 362 21.02 -37.19 -9.47
CA LYS A 362 19.69 -36.58 -9.33
C LYS A 362 19.20 -36.53 -7.87
N GLU A 363 19.64 -37.49 -7.04
CA GLU A 363 19.33 -37.46 -5.60
C GLU A 363 20.06 -36.35 -4.87
N GLN A 364 21.26 -36.00 -5.30
CA GLN A 364 22.12 -34.97 -4.71
C GLN A 364 21.82 -33.60 -5.28
N ASP A 365 21.61 -33.50 -6.58
CA ASP A 365 21.30 -32.29 -7.32
C ASP A 365 20.28 -32.59 -8.45
N PRO A 366 19.01 -32.24 -8.27
CA PRO A 366 17.98 -32.52 -9.29
C PRO A 366 18.21 -31.83 -10.64
N PHE A 367 19.01 -30.78 -10.69
CA PHE A 367 19.26 -29.96 -11.88
C PHE A 367 20.52 -30.43 -12.66
N ALA A 368 21.48 -31.05 -12.00
CA ALA A 368 22.72 -31.51 -12.64
C ALA A 368 22.48 -32.42 -13.88
N PRO A 369 21.55 -33.38 -13.87
CA PRO A 369 21.29 -34.19 -15.06
C PRO A 369 20.85 -33.37 -16.26
N GLN A 370 20.01 -32.35 -16.06
CA GLN A 370 19.54 -31.47 -17.14
C GLN A 370 20.67 -30.65 -17.74
N ILE A 371 21.60 -30.17 -16.91
CA ILE A 371 22.81 -29.47 -17.37
C ILE A 371 23.69 -30.40 -18.19
N VAL A 372 24.00 -31.60 -17.70
CA VAL A 372 24.84 -32.57 -18.40
C VAL A 372 24.23 -32.98 -19.75
N PHE A 373 22.94 -33.25 -19.81
CA PHE A 373 22.28 -33.55 -21.10
C PHE A 373 22.33 -32.36 -22.06
N GLY A 374 22.15 -31.14 -21.57
CA GLY A 374 22.28 -29.94 -22.40
C GLY A 374 23.72 -29.74 -22.91
N LYS A 375 24.74 -30.08 -22.11
CA LYS A 375 26.18 -30.04 -22.52
C LYS A 375 26.48 -31.06 -23.59
N PHE A 376 25.91 -32.26 -23.54
CA PHE A 376 26.01 -33.21 -24.64
C PHE A 376 25.38 -32.68 -25.93
N ASP A 377 24.37 -31.84 -25.83
CA ASP A 377 23.73 -31.16 -26.97
C ASP A 377 24.43 -29.83 -27.35
N GLY A 378 25.60 -29.53 -26.76
CA GLY A 378 26.40 -28.32 -27.04
C GLY A 378 25.85 -27.02 -26.45
N LYS A 379 24.94 -27.10 -25.47
CA LYS A 379 24.34 -25.92 -24.80
C LYS A 379 25.32 -25.31 -23.81
N ASP A 380 25.20 -24.01 -23.62
CA ASP A 380 25.95 -23.23 -22.66
C ASP A 380 25.40 -23.41 -21.23
N THR A 381 26.27 -23.67 -20.25
CA THR A 381 25.87 -23.90 -18.85
C THR A 381 25.25 -22.68 -18.22
N TRP A 382 25.81 -21.49 -18.45
CA TRP A 382 25.28 -20.23 -17.93
C TRP A 382 23.85 -19.98 -18.41
N ALA A 383 23.63 -20.10 -19.72
CA ALA A 383 22.32 -19.89 -20.32
C ALA A 383 21.27 -20.89 -19.80
N MET A 384 21.66 -22.17 -19.62
CA MET A 384 20.74 -23.18 -19.06
C MET A 384 20.38 -22.88 -17.61
N MET A 385 21.33 -22.53 -16.77
CA MET A 385 21.08 -22.17 -15.38
C MET A 385 20.22 -20.91 -15.28
N LEU A 386 20.50 -19.89 -16.10
CA LEU A 386 19.71 -18.67 -16.13
C LEU A 386 18.24 -18.94 -16.49
N ASP A 387 18.00 -19.81 -17.48
CA ASP A 387 16.65 -20.25 -17.85
C ASP A 387 15.93 -21.02 -16.72
N MET A 388 16.69 -21.86 -15.98
CA MET A 388 16.15 -22.56 -14.80
C MET A 388 15.71 -21.57 -13.71
N VAL A 389 16.52 -20.57 -13.40
CA VAL A 389 16.14 -19.55 -12.42
C VAL A 389 14.92 -18.78 -12.91
N ARG A 390 14.91 -18.26 -14.15
CA ARG A 390 13.79 -17.53 -14.74
C ARG A 390 12.45 -18.28 -14.65
N LYS A 391 12.45 -19.60 -14.83
CA LYS A 391 11.25 -20.43 -14.72
C LYS A 391 10.76 -20.61 -13.28
N ASN A 392 11.60 -20.31 -12.29
CA ASN A 392 11.30 -20.57 -10.88
C ASN A 392 11.14 -19.29 -10.01
N VAL A 393 11.19 -18.09 -10.60
CA VAL A 393 11.06 -16.81 -9.84
C VAL A 393 9.63 -16.51 -9.38
N GLY A 394 8.62 -17.29 -9.78
CA GLY A 394 7.21 -16.95 -9.56
C GLY A 394 6.74 -16.96 -8.09
N THR A 395 7.29 -17.82 -7.23
CA THR A 395 6.92 -17.95 -5.81
C THR A 395 8.14 -18.25 -4.94
N LYS A 396 8.07 -17.92 -3.65
CA LYS A 396 9.12 -18.22 -2.67
C LYS A 396 9.52 -19.69 -2.69
N THR A 397 8.54 -20.61 -2.65
CA THR A 397 8.79 -22.05 -2.67
C THR A 397 9.56 -22.50 -3.91
N LYS A 398 9.27 -21.95 -5.10
CA LYS A 398 9.99 -22.25 -6.32
C LYS A 398 11.41 -21.70 -6.30
N ILE A 399 11.61 -20.50 -5.78
CA ILE A 399 12.94 -19.89 -5.60
C ILE A 399 13.80 -20.79 -4.71
N ASP A 400 13.26 -21.27 -3.60
CA ASP A 400 13.99 -22.12 -2.67
C ASP A 400 14.49 -23.42 -3.34
N THR A 401 13.81 -23.93 -4.36
CA THR A 401 14.26 -25.11 -5.11
C THR A 401 15.49 -24.85 -5.97
N VAL A 402 15.70 -23.62 -6.43
CA VAL A 402 16.84 -23.24 -7.32
C VAL A 402 17.88 -22.36 -6.61
N ARG A 403 17.69 -22.03 -5.34
CA ARG A 403 18.55 -21.13 -4.56
C ARG A 403 20.02 -21.55 -4.54
N HIS A 404 20.29 -22.84 -4.54
CA HIS A 404 21.64 -23.38 -4.57
C HIS A 404 22.40 -22.98 -5.84
N LEU A 405 21.72 -22.65 -6.95
CA LEU A 405 22.33 -22.23 -8.21
C LEU A 405 23.12 -20.90 -8.09
N TRP A 406 22.91 -20.12 -7.02
CA TRP A 406 23.69 -18.92 -6.70
C TRP A 406 24.29 -18.94 -5.29
N GLY A 407 24.61 -20.13 -4.79
CA GLY A 407 25.30 -20.30 -3.51
C GLY A 407 24.43 -20.10 -2.26
N GLY A 408 23.10 -20.09 -2.40
CA GLY A 408 22.18 -20.06 -1.25
C GLY A 408 21.88 -18.68 -0.67
N ALA A 409 22.44 -17.60 -1.25
CA ALA A 409 22.18 -16.24 -0.79
C ALA A 409 20.68 -15.90 -0.82
N GLN A 410 20.21 -15.19 0.21
CA GLN A 410 18.83 -14.75 0.36
C GLN A 410 18.77 -13.23 0.37
N TRP A 411 17.78 -12.67 -0.34
CA TRP A 411 17.45 -11.26 -0.24
C TRP A 411 16.48 -11.07 0.91
N ASN A 412 16.87 -10.26 1.90
CA ASN A 412 16.01 -9.83 2.99
C ASN A 412 15.96 -8.31 2.98
N TYR A 413 14.78 -7.76 2.67
CA TYR A 413 14.53 -6.34 2.76
C TYR A 413 13.92 -6.04 4.14
N HIS A 414 14.74 -5.48 5.03
CA HIS A 414 14.26 -4.92 6.29
C HIS A 414 14.22 -3.41 6.15
N PHE A 415 13.11 -2.79 6.48
CA PHE A 415 13.10 -1.35 6.78
C PHE A 415 14.01 -1.14 7.98
N ASP A 416 14.86 -0.08 7.97
CA ASP A 416 15.68 0.28 9.12
C ASP A 416 14.77 0.74 10.28
N GLY A 417 14.13 -0.18 10.95
CA GLY A 417 13.13 0.02 11.99
C GLY A 417 12.67 -1.28 12.64
N ASP A 418 13.05 -2.43 12.06
CA ASP A 418 12.70 -3.76 12.59
C ASP A 418 13.83 -4.36 13.46
N VAL A 419 14.53 -3.53 14.24
CA VAL A 419 15.45 -3.98 15.28
C VAL A 419 15.02 -3.43 16.63
#